data_20a797e54d57fa6e8e6f621aa9b1e983
#
_entry.id   20a797e54d57fa6e8e6f621aa9b1e983
#
_cell.length_a   1.000
_cell.length_b   1.000
_cell.length_c   1.000
_cell.angle_alpha   90.00
_cell.angle_beta   90.00
_cell.angle_gamma   90.00
#
_symmetry.space_group_name_H-M   'P 1'
#
loop_
_entity.id
_entity.type
_entity.pdbx_description
1 polymer ?
#
loop_
_entity_poly.entity_id
_entity_poly.type
_entity_poly.pdbx_seq_one_letter_code
_entity_poly.pdbx_strand_id
1 'polypeptide(L)'
;TEAGRDGNYFGKLNLTFDKNGVITKAQNNLGETRLFHKNMINKDVFDNILVVPEKVGYIKQAPPPPKNLAEENPHANFVCDVMREKTNSDIALWHHSGVRSFFHEGVVDSRDVKEMAPFLDYVVTANVSEKTIVDAFKKAIEMTFETSAHKPGLIAVSGLNYTVDPEEGELISMNFIDKEG
;
A
#
# COMPACT_ATOMS: atom_id res chain seq x y z
N THR A 1 17.95 14.27 11.27
CA THR A 1 18.12 12.82 11.35
C THR A 1 16.74 12.17 11.38
N GLU A 2 16.46 11.31 10.44
CA GLU A 2 15.23 10.53 10.35
C GLU A 2 15.55 9.09 10.75
N ALA A 3 14.71 8.47 11.57
CA ALA A 3 14.89 7.10 12.05
C ALA A 3 14.19 6.05 11.15
N GLY A 4 13.94 6.38 9.90
CA GLY A 4 13.16 5.54 9.00
C GLY A 4 11.65 5.70 9.24
N ARG A 5 10.87 4.76 8.72
CA ARG A 5 9.41 4.75 8.82
C ARG A 5 8.91 3.49 9.51
N ASP A 6 7.61 3.44 9.78
CA ASP A 6 6.87 2.29 10.29
C ASP A 6 7.30 1.84 11.70
N GLY A 7 8.01 2.71 12.44
CA GLY A 7 8.46 2.40 13.80
C GLY A 7 9.54 1.31 13.90
N ASN A 8 10.15 0.93 12.78
CA ASN A 8 11.18 -0.12 12.75
C ASN A 8 12.49 0.28 13.40
N TYR A 9 12.73 1.57 13.52
CA TYR A 9 13.96 2.12 14.07
C TYR A 9 13.68 3.24 15.06
N PHE A 10 14.60 3.47 15.97
CA PHE A 10 14.64 4.67 16.79
C PHE A 10 16.00 5.33 16.66
N GLY A 11 16.01 6.65 16.67
CA GLY A 11 17.23 7.46 16.67
C GLY A 11 17.51 8.05 18.05
N LYS A 12 18.76 7.94 18.53
CA LYS A 12 19.24 8.64 19.71
C LYS A 12 20.29 9.66 19.29
N LEU A 13 19.94 10.95 19.44
CA LEU A 13 20.85 12.06 19.15
C LEU A 13 21.33 12.68 20.48
N ASN A 14 22.63 12.62 20.73
CA ASN A 14 23.26 13.28 21.83
C ASN A 14 23.97 14.57 21.31
N LEU A 15 23.62 15.71 21.87
CA LEU A 15 24.22 17.01 21.54
C LEU A 15 24.94 17.56 22.73
N THR A 16 26.15 18.12 22.50
CA THR A 16 26.89 18.89 23.50
C THR A 16 26.93 20.33 23.03
N PHE A 17 26.62 21.25 23.93
CA PHE A 17 26.62 22.69 23.66
C PHE A 17 27.74 23.36 24.43
N ASP A 18 28.28 24.42 23.88
CA ASP A 18 29.15 25.36 24.62
C ASP A 18 28.33 26.35 25.47
N LYS A 19 29.03 27.24 26.18
CA LYS A 19 28.39 28.28 27.02
C LYS A 19 27.55 29.31 26.24
N ASN A 20 27.69 29.36 24.93
CA ASN A 20 26.95 30.26 24.04
C ASN A 20 25.77 29.55 23.34
N GLY A 21 25.53 28.29 23.64
CA GLY A 21 24.46 27.49 23.02
C GLY A 21 24.82 26.92 21.63
N VAL A 22 26.10 26.96 21.26
CA VAL A 22 26.58 26.41 19.99
C VAL A 22 26.85 24.90 20.15
N ILE A 23 26.37 24.08 19.21
CA ILE A 23 26.62 22.64 19.23
C ILE A 23 28.12 22.39 18.96
N THR A 24 28.81 21.81 19.92
CA THR A 24 30.23 21.44 19.82
C THR A 24 30.44 19.96 19.50
N LYS A 25 29.42 19.12 19.76
CA LYS A 25 29.47 17.71 19.45
C LYS A 25 28.06 17.17 19.16
N ALA A 26 27.94 16.39 18.12
CA ALA A 26 26.74 15.63 17.81
C ALA A 26 27.11 14.15 17.60
N GLN A 27 26.41 13.26 18.28
CA GLN A 27 26.54 11.82 18.10
C GLN A 27 25.16 11.23 17.86
N ASN A 28 25.01 10.47 16.79
CA ASN A 28 23.78 9.79 16.43
C ASN A 28 23.98 8.28 16.51
N ASN A 29 23.02 7.58 17.13
CA ASN A 29 22.92 6.12 17.11
C ASN A 29 21.54 5.74 16.60
N LEU A 30 21.51 4.79 15.68
CA LEU A 30 20.28 4.17 15.17
C LEU A 30 20.15 2.78 15.77
N GLY A 31 19.00 2.49 16.38
CA GLY A 31 18.67 1.16 16.92
C GLY A 31 17.44 0.60 16.24
N GLU A 32 17.40 -0.71 16.06
CA GLU A 32 16.20 -1.41 15.56
C GLU A 32 15.23 -1.70 16.70
N THR A 33 13.96 -1.35 16.53
CA THR A 33 12.92 -1.54 17.57
C THR A 33 12.69 -3.00 17.90
N ARG A 34 12.84 -3.93 16.93
CA ARG A 34 12.73 -5.38 17.15
C ARG A 34 13.72 -5.95 18.17
N LEU A 35 14.82 -5.23 18.43
CA LEU A 35 15.83 -5.64 19.40
C LEU A 35 15.48 -5.24 20.85
N PHE A 36 14.38 -4.50 21.05
CA PHE A 36 13.89 -4.24 22.40
C PHE A 36 13.25 -5.49 23.00
N HIS A 37 13.78 -5.89 24.13
CA HIS A 37 13.18 -6.98 24.88
C HIS A 37 11.83 -6.56 25.49
N LYS A 38 10.86 -7.48 25.51
CA LYS A 38 9.51 -7.32 26.10
C LYS A 38 9.50 -6.69 27.50
N ASN A 39 10.59 -6.83 28.24
CA ASN A 39 10.71 -6.33 29.62
C ASN A 39 10.92 -4.81 29.73
N MET A 40 11.14 -4.10 28.61
CA MET A 40 11.32 -2.64 28.60
C MET A 40 10.02 -1.88 28.30
N ILE A 41 8.95 -2.60 27.97
CA ILE A 41 7.66 -2.00 27.67
C ILE A 41 6.79 -2.12 28.91
N ASN A 42 6.30 -0.98 29.40
CA ASN A 42 5.35 -1.00 30.51
C ASN A 42 4.07 -1.74 30.04
N LYS A 43 3.83 -2.91 30.65
CA LYS A 43 2.73 -3.80 30.29
C LYS A 43 1.37 -3.08 30.36
N ASP A 44 1.20 -2.19 31.33
CA ASP A 44 -0.07 -1.46 31.54
C ASP A 44 -0.35 -0.48 30.39
N VAL A 45 0.69 0.13 29.81
CA VAL A 45 0.56 0.97 28.62
C VAL A 45 0.20 0.12 27.40
N PHE A 46 0.79 -1.06 27.27
CA PHE A 46 0.53 -1.98 26.18
C PHE A 46 -0.88 -2.57 26.23
N ASP A 47 -1.30 -3.03 27.40
CA ASP A 47 -2.63 -3.65 27.60
C ASP A 47 -3.77 -2.63 27.37
N ASN A 48 -3.51 -1.33 27.58
CA ASN A 48 -4.47 -0.26 27.30
C ASN A 48 -4.49 0.21 25.82
N ILE A 49 -3.44 -0.09 25.04
CA ILE A 49 -3.32 0.27 23.62
C ILE A 49 -3.68 -0.93 22.72
N LEU A 50 -3.58 -2.15 23.22
CA LEU A 50 -3.92 -3.35 22.48
C LEU A 50 -5.43 -3.44 22.24
N VAL A 51 -5.87 -2.89 21.14
CA VAL A 51 -7.12 -3.34 20.52
C VAL A 51 -6.88 -4.79 20.11
N VAL A 52 -7.58 -5.73 20.74
CA VAL A 52 -7.54 -7.14 20.32
C VAL A 52 -8.03 -7.20 18.87
N PRO A 53 -7.20 -7.66 17.94
CA PRO A 53 -7.60 -7.67 16.54
C PRO A 53 -8.72 -8.68 16.34
N GLU A 54 -9.73 -8.28 15.60
CA GLU A 54 -10.82 -9.16 15.23
C GLU A 54 -10.40 -10.03 14.05
N LYS A 55 -10.62 -11.35 14.16
CA LYS A 55 -10.41 -12.27 13.04
C LYS A 55 -11.45 -11.99 11.97
N VAL A 56 -11.01 -11.62 10.76
CA VAL A 56 -11.87 -11.32 9.62
C VAL A 56 -11.92 -12.45 8.59
N GLY A 57 -10.90 -13.32 8.55
CA GLY A 57 -10.88 -14.39 7.57
C GLY A 57 -9.70 -15.36 7.70
N TYR A 58 -9.53 -16.17 6.66
CA TYR A 58 -8.41 -17.09 6.51
C TYR A 58 -8.01 -17.18 5.03
N ILE A 59 -6.74 -17.02 4.73
CA ILE A 59 -6.19 -17.17 3.40
C ILE A 59 -5.45 -18.50 3.30
N LYS A 60 -5.94 -19.38 2.44
CA LYS A 60 -5.34 -20.70 2.23
C LYS A 60 -4.06 -20.61 1.42
N GLN A 61 -4.05 -19.75 0.42
CA GLN A 61 -2.92 -19.50 -0.45
C GLN A 61 -2.91 -18.02 -0.83
N ALA A 62 -1.88 -17.31 -0.41
CA ALA A 62 -1.71 -15.90 -0.74
C ALA A 62 -0.98 -15.77 -2.09
N PRO A 63 -1.42 -14.86 -2.98
CA PRO A 63 -0.67 -14.56 -4.18
C PRO A 63 0.65 -13.88 -3.80
N PRO A 64 1.71 -14.04 -4.61
CA PRO A 64 2.97 -13.33 -4.37
C PRO A 64 2.78 -11.82 -4.51
N PRO A 65 3.48 -11.01 -3.69
CA PRO A 65 3.49 -9.57 -3.87
C PRO A 65 4.18 -9.19 -5.18
N PRO A 66 3.79 -8.08 -5.84
CA PRO A 66 4.48 -7.57 -7.00
C PRO A 66 5.91 -7.16 -6.64
N LYS A 67 6.87 -7.36 -7.54
CA LYS A 67 8.28 -6.97 -7.33
C LYS A 67 8.51 -5.48 -7.55
N ASN A 68 7.67 -4.86 -8.36
CA ASN A 68 7.74 -3.44 -8.69
C ASN A 68 6.37 -2.89 -9.09
N LEU A 69 6.29 -1.58 -9.32
CA LEU A 69 5.04 -0.88 -9.65
C LEU A 69 4.52 -1.15 -11.07
N ALA A 70 5.33 -1.73 -11.96
CA ALA A 70 4.95 -2.07 -13.32
C ALA A 70 4.47 -3.54 -13.47
N GLU A 71 4.30 -4.24 -12.36
CA GLU A 71 3.69 -5.58 -12.33
C GLU A 71 2.26 -5.52 -11.82
N GLU A 72 1.48 -6.53 -12.17
CA GLU A 72 0.16 -6.74 -11.63
C GLU A 72 0.22 -6.89 -10.09
N ASN A 73 -0.74 -6.27 -9.40
CA ASN A 73 -0.86 -6.40 -7.95
C ASN A 73 -2.15 -7.14 -7.57
N PRO A 74 -2.08 -8.48 -7.37
CA PRO A 74 -3.28 -9.27 -7.06
C PRO A 74 -3.94 -8.88 -5.74
N HIS A 75 -3.18 -8.31 -4.78
CA HIS A 75 -3.76 -7.83 -3.53
C HIS A 75 -4.59 -6.55 -3.73
N ALA A 76 -4.15 -5.67 -4.63
CA ALA A 76 -4.92 -4.49 -5.01
C ALA A 76 -6.14 -4.87 -5.85
N ASN A 77 -6.03 -5.87 -6.74
CA ASN A 77 -7.17 -6.38 -7.50
C ASN A 77 -8.23 -6.97 -6.57
N PHE A 78 -7.83 -7.70 -5.52
CA PHE A 78 -8.77 -8.18 -4.50
C PHE A 78 -9.54 -7.03 -3.83
N VAL A 79 -8.90 -5.90 -3.53
CA VAL A 79 -9.60 -4.72 -3.00
C VAL A 79 -10.59 -4.16 -4.04
N CYS A 80 -10.19 -4.13 -5.32
CA CYS A 80 -11.10 -3.73 -6.40
C CYS A 80 -12.31 -4.67 -6.51
N ASP A 81 -12.13 -5.99 -6.33
CA ASP A 81 -13.24 -6.94 -6.32
C ASP A 81 -14.22 -6.62 -5.19
N VAL A 82 -13.73 -6.38 -3.99
CA VAL A 82 -14.56 -6.00 -2.83
C VAL A 82 -15.27 -4.67 -3.08
N MET A 83 -14.59 -3.66 -3.62
CA MET A 83 -15.21 -2.38 -3.95
C MET A 83 -16.31 -2.54 -5.00
N ARG A 84 -16.04 -3.29 -6.07
CA ARG A 84 -17.00 -3.57 -7.14
C ARG A 84 -18.24 -4.26 -6.60
N GLU A 85 -18.08 -5.29 -5.78
CA GLU A 85 -19.18 -6.00 -5.13
C GLU A 85 -20.03 -5.08 -4.25
N LYS A 86 -19.38 -4.31 -3.36
CA LYS A 86 -20.08 -3.44 -2.39
C LYS A 86 -20.80 -2.26 -3.02
N THR A 87 -20.30 -1.75 -4.13
CA THR A 87 -20.92 -0.62 -4.85
C THR A 87 -21.86 -1.07 -5.97
N ASN A 88 -21.87 -2.37 -6.31
CA ASN A 88 -22.54 -2.91 -7.46
C ASN A 88 -22.18 -2.18 -8.77
N SER A 89 -20.96 -1.68 -8.89
CA SER A 89 -20.46 -1.01 -10.09
C SER A 89 -20.04 -2.01 -11.17
N ASP A 90 -19.93 -1.57 -12.43
CA ASP A 90 -19.51 -2.45 -13.54
C ASP A 90 -18.02 -2.74 -13.44
N ILE A 91 -17.24 -1.75 -13.02
CA ILE A 91 -15.79 -1.86 -12.79
C ILE A 91 -15.41 -1.19 -11.47
N ALA A 92 -14.28 -1.59 -10.92
CA ALA A 92 -13.61 -0.88 -9.84
C ALA A 92 -12.13 -0.70 -10.17
N LEU A 93 -11.59 0.44 -9.78
CA LEU A 93 -10.22 0.85 -10.04
C LEU A 93 -9.56 1.32 -8.75
N TRP A 94 -8.29 0.95 -8.55
CA TRP A 94 -7.50 1.48 -7.46
C TRP A 94 -6.03 1.64 -7.88
N HIS A 95 -5.32 2.59 -7.29
CA HIS A 95 -3.91 2.81 -7.62
C HIS A 95 -3.01 1.80 -6.88
N HIS A 96 -1.99 1.30 -7.56
CA HIS A 96 -1.06 0.29 -7.04
C HIS A 96 -0.44 0.70 -5.69
N SER A 97 0.00 1.94 -5.54
CA SER A 97 0.63 2.47 -4.34
C SER A 97 -0.31 2.65 -3.13
N GLY A 98 -1.61 2.42 -3.31
CA GLY A 98 -2.59 2.36 -2.22
C GLY A 98 -2.40 1.15 -1.31
N VAL A 99 -1.85 0.05 -1.84
CA VAL A 99 -1.50 -1.14 -1.06
C VAL A 99 -0.18 -0.91 -0.32
N ARG A 100 -0.20 -1.03 1.00
CA ARG A 100 0.97 -0.75 1.86
C ARG A 100 1.52 -2.00 2.56
N SER A 101 0.74 -3.07 2.61
CA SER A 101 1.12 -4.40 3.08
C SER A 101 0.43 -5.45 2.22
N PHE A 102 0.86 -6.69 2.32
CA PHE A 102 0.32 -7.80 1.52
C PHE A 102 -0.23 -8.86 2.45
N PHE A 103 -1.32 -9.49 2.05
CA PHE A 103 -1.86 -10.62 2.78
C PHE A 103 -0.89 -11.79 2.74
N HIS A 104 -0.81 -12.50 3.83
CA HIS A 104 -0.07 -13.74 4.00
C HIS A 104 -1.02 -14.93 4.20
N GLU A 105 -0.52 -16.12 4.06
CA GLU A 105 -1.27 -17.34 4.36
C GLU A 105 -1.57 -17.44 5.86
N GLY A 106 -2.74 -17.95 6.18
CA GLY A 106 -3.17 -18.12 7.56
C GLY A 106 -4.35 -17.25 7.95
N VAL A 107 -4.45 -16.96 9.23
CA VAL A 107 -5.52 -16.12 9.79
C VAL A 107 -5.26 -14.66 9.43
N VAL A 108 -6.28 -14.00 8.88
CA VAL A 108 -6.30 -12.56 8.62
C VAL A 108 -7.15 -11.87 9.68
N ASP A 109 -6.62 -10.84 10.26
CA ASP A 109 -7.31 -10.04 11.27
C ASP A 109 -7.49 -8.56 10.83
N SER A 110 -8.17 -7.79 11.66
CA SER A 110 -8.48 -6.39 11.35
C SER A 110 -7.24 -5.48 11.24
N ARG A 111 -6.06 -5.90 11.76
CA ARG A 111 -4.80 -5.16 11.59
C ARG A 111 -4.24 -5.37 10.20
N ASP A 112 -4.25 -6.62 9.72
CA ASP A 112 -3.77 -6.95 8.37
C ASP A 112 -4.51 -6.14 7.32
N VAL A 113 -5.83 -5.98 7.46
CA VAL A 113 -6.66 -5.15 6.58
C VAL A 113 -6.26 -3.67 6.66
N LYS A 114 -6.08 -3.15 7.89
CA LYS A 114 -5.67 -1.75 8.10
C LYS A 114 -4.25 -1.47 7.60
N GLU A 115 -3.35 -2.44 7.75
CA GLU A 115 -1.98 -2.30 7.25
C GLU A 115 -1.92 -2.35 5.72
N MET A 116 -2.78 -3.16 5.10
CA MET A 116 -2.87 -3.24 3.65
C MET A 116 -3.39 -1.94 3.03
N ALA A 117 -4.44 -1.35 3.60
CA ALA A 117 -5.07 -0.12 3.14
C ALA A 117 -5.21 0.90 4.29
N PRO A 118 -4.10 1.53 4.76
CA PRO A 118 -4.10 2.37 5.96
C PRO A 118 -4.73 3.75 5.75
N PHE A 119 -5.03 4.13 4.53
CA PHE A 119 -5.59 5.43 4.20
C PHE A 119 -7.10 5.45 4.47
N LEU A 120 -7.58 6.55 5.03
CA LEU A 120 -9.01 6.77 5.30
C LEU A 120 -9.71 7.36 4.06
N ASP A 121 -9.53 6.70 2.93
CA ASP A 121 -10.13 7.12 1.67
C ASP A 121 -11.60 6.71 1.59
N TYR A 122 -12.37 7.47 0.81
CA TYR A 122 -13.76 7.13 0.51
C TYR A 122 -13.86 6.43 -0.83
N VAL A 123 -14.69 5.39 -0.91
CA VAL A 123 -15.08 4.81 -2.18
C VAL A 123 -16.08 5.75 -2.83
N VAL A 124 -15.82 6.15 -4.06
CA VAL A 124 -16.70 6.99 -4.87
C VAL A 124 -17.15 6.25 -6.12
N THR A 125 -18.37 6.52 -6.59
CA THR A 125 -18.88 5.98 -7.85
C THR A 125 -19.19 7.10 -8.81
N ALA A 126 -18.95 6.88 -10.10
CA ALA A 126 -19.24 7.82 -11.16
C ALA A 126 -19.64 7.09 -12.45
N ASN A 127 -20.48 7.71 -13.26
CA ASN A 127 -20.74 7.24 -14.61
C ASN A 127 -19.74 7.89 -15.55
N VAL A 128 -18.93 7.06 -16.20
CA VAL A 128 -17.89 7.53 -17.12
C VAL A 128 -17.97 6.76 -18.44
N SER A 129 -17.49 7.36 -19.51
CA SER A 129 -17.42 6.67 -20.80
C SER A 129 -16.23 5.70 -20.86
N GLU A 130 -16.34 4.66 -21.66
CA GLU A 130 -15.23 3.75 -21.98
C GLU A 130 -13.98 4.52 -22.42
N LYS A 131 -14.16 5.52 -23.31
CA LYS A 131 -13.06 6.39 -23.75
C LYS A 131 -12.34 7.05 -22.59
N THR A 132 -13.06 7.55 -21.58
CA THR A 132 -12.47 8.19 -20.41
C THR A 132 -11.60 7.21 -19.62
N ILE A 133 -12.06 5.96 -19.49
CA ILE A 133 -11.30 4.90 -18.80
C ILE A 133 -10.03 4.59 -19.59
N VAL A 134 -10.15 4.33 -20.89
CA VAL A 134 -9.00 4.05 -21.77
C VAL A 134 -7.96 5.17 -21.72
N ASP A 135 -8.38 6.43 -21.80
CA ASP A 135 -7.49 7.59 -21.74
C ASP A 135 -6.78 7.70 -20.38
N ALA A 136 -7.49 7.42 -19.28
CA ALA A 136 -6.91 7.39 -17.94
C ALA A 136 -5.85 6.28 -17.78
N PHE A 137 -6.11 5.09 -18.31
CA PHE A 137 -5.15 3.99 -18.30
C PHE A 137 -3.90 4.29 -19.12
N LYS A 138 -4.06 4.82 -20.35
CA LYS A 138 -2.93 5.24 -21.18
C LYS A 138 -2.04 6.21 -20.42
N LYS A 139 -2.65 7.21 -19.75
CA LYS A 139 -1.87 8.20 -18.99
C LYS A 139 -1.18 7.60 -17.76
N ALA A 140 -1.85 6.71 -17.03
CA ALA A 140 -1.26 6.05 -15.87
C ALA A 140 -0.10 5.11 -16.26
N ILE A 141 -0.24 4.40 -17.38
CA ILE A 141 0.79 3.52 -17.94
C ILE A 141 2.01 4.36 -18.35
N GLU A 142 1.82 5.39 -19.16
CA GLU A 142 2.86 6.34 -19.56
C GLU A 142 3.66 6.82 -18.32
N MET A 143 2.96 7.35 -17.31
CA MET A 143 3.59 7.84 -16.08
C MET A 143 4.32 6.75 -15.29
N THR A 144 3.87 5.50 -15.35
CA THR A 144 4.50 4.38 -14.64
C THR A 144 5.83 3.98 -15.27
N PHE A 145 5.94 4.05 -16.59
CA PHE A 145 7.14 3.69 -17.33
C PHE A 145 8.08 4.88 -17.58
N GLU A 146 7.62 6.13 -17.44
CA GLU A 146 8.50 7.29 -17.45
C GLU A 146 9.58 7.24 -16.38
N THR A 147 10.70 7.90 -16.63
CA THR A 147 11.86 8.00 -15.70
C THR A 147 11.65 8.96 -14.54
N SER A 148 10.44 9.47 -14.34
CA SER A 148 10.11 10.44 -13.29
C SER A 148 10.22 9.85 -11.87
N ALA A 149 10.44 10.71 -10.88
CA ALA A 149 10.59 10.32 -9.48
C ALA A 149 9.29 9.79 -8.82
N HIS A 150 8.13 10.10 -9.40
CA HIS A 150 6.82 9.69 -8.89
C HIS A 150 6.12 8.79 -9.91
N LYS A 151 6.23 7.47 -9.69
CA LYS A 151 5.53 6.47 -10.49
C LYS A 151 4.25 6.04 -9.77
N PRO A 152 3.06 6.19 -10.39
CA PRO A 152 1.80 5.78 -9.78
C PRO A 152 1.67 4.26 -9.66
N GLY A 153 2.36 3.52 -10.53
CA GLY A 153 2.17 2.09 -10.73
C GLY A 153 0.97 1.77 -11.63
N LEU A 154 0.88 0.53 -12.07
CA LEU A 154 -0.24 0.04 -12.84
C LEU A 154 -1.54 0.13 -12.03
N ILE A 155 -2.65 0.41 -12.71
CA ILE A 155 -3.96 0.49 -12.05
C ILE A 155 -4.46 -0.92 -11.73
N ALA A 156 -4.78 -1.18 -10.47
CA ALA A 156 -5.49 -2.38 -10.07
C ALA A 156 -6.96 -2.29 -10.50
N VAL A 157 -7.52 -3.42 -10.88
CA VAL A 157 -8.83 -3.46 -11.54
C VAL A 157 -9.71 -4.60 -11.06
N SER A 158 -11.01 -4.40 -11.20
CA SER A 158 -12.03 -5.46 -11.21
C SER A 158 -13.08 -5.13 -12.27
N GLY A 159 -13.57 -6.13 -12.99
CA GLY A 159 -14.56 -5.96 -14.07
C GLY A 159 -13.97 -5.57 -15.43
N LEU A 160 -12.65 -5.54 -15.53
CA LEU A 160 -11.94 -5.41 -16.82
C LEU A 160 -10.58 -6.10 -16.77
N ASN A 161 -10.04 -6.42 -17.93
CA ASN A 161 -8.65 -6.85 -18.11
C ASN A 161 -7.95 -5.92 -19.08
N TYR A 162 -6.64 -5.69 -18.88
CA TYR A 162 -5.83 -4.92 -19.81
C TYR A 162 -4.43 -5.51 -19.92
N THR A 163 -3.80 -5.28 -21.07
CA THR A 163 -2.44 -5.72 -21.37
C THR A 163 -1.59 -4.51 -21.71
N VAL A 164 -0.38 -4.48 -21.15
CA VAL A 164 0.60 -3.42 -21.33
C VAL A 164 1.83 -3.96 -22.02
N ASP A 165 2.41 -3.21 -22.94
CA ASP A 165 3.76 -3.45 -23.43
C ASP A 165 4.76 -2.92 -22.38
N PRO A 166 5.58 -3.77 -21.74
CA PRO A 166 6.53 -3.31 -20.74
C PRO A 166 7.76 -2.60 -21.33
N GLU A 167 8.05 -2.77 -22.63
CA GLU A 167 9.20 -2.13 -23.28
C GLU A 167 8.84 -0.72 -23.75
N GLU A 168 7.68 -0.58 -24.38
CA GLU A 168 7.21 0.71 -24.90
C GLU A 168 6.39 1.51 -23.88
N GLY A 169 5.90 0.86 -22.81
CA GLY A 169 5.03 1.50 -21.80
C GLY A 169 3.68 1.90 -22.37
N GLU A 170 3.11 1.06 -23.25
CA GLU A 170 1.86 1.34 -23.95
C GLU A 170 0.75 0.34 -23.60
N LEU A 171 -0.49 0.81 -23.64
CA LEU A 171 -1.68 -0.02 -23.52
C LEU A 171 -1.91 -0.78 -24.84
N ILE A 172 -1.75 -2.11 -24.84
CA ILE A 172 -1.99 -2.98 -25.99
C ILE A 172 -3.47 -3.26 -26.17
N SER A 173 -4.16 -3.65 -25.09
CA SER A 173 -5.58 -4.00 -25.15
C SER A 173 -6.28 -3.76 -23.82
N MET A 174 -7.59 -3.56 -23.88
CA MET A 174 -8.48 -3.47 -22.74
C MET A 174 -9.81 -4.15 -23.09
N ASN A 175 -10.28 -5.02 -22.22
CA ASN A 175 -11.53 -5.75 -22.39
C ASN A 175 -12.39 -5.60 -21.12
N PHE A 176 -13.59 -5.11 -21.26
CA PHE A 176 -14.57 -5.04 -20.17
C PHE A 176 -15.24 -6.40 -20.00
N ILE A 177 -15.44 -6.80 -18.76
CA ILE A 177 -16.04 -8.09 -18.40
C ILE A 177 -17.47 -7.81 -17.97
N ASP A 178 -18.44 -8.35 -18.71
CA ASP A 178 -19.85 -8.25 -18.34
C ASP A 178 -20.12 -8.96 -17.01
N LYS A 179 -21.11 -8.47 -16.26
CA LYS A 179 -21.52 -9.07 -14.98
C LYS A 179 -22.10 -10.48 -15.11
N GLU A 180 -22.46 -10.87 -16.32
CA GLU A 180 -23.12 -12.15 -16.61
C GLU A 180 -22.16 -13.27 -17.02
N GLY A 181 -20.81 -13.00 -17.10
CA GLY A 181 -19.88 -13.99 -17.65
C GLY A 181 -18.53 -14.04 -17.11
#